data_5cf35c291c42c300568f3266582e1e3b
#
_entry.id   5cf35c291c42c300568f3266582e1e3b
#
_cell.length_a   1.000
_cell.length_b   1.000
_cell.length_c   1.000
_cell.angle_alpha   90.00
_cell.angle_beta   90.00
_cell.angle_gamma   90.00
#
_symmetry.space_group_name_H-M   'P 1'
#
loop_
_entity.id
_entity.type
_entity.pdbx_description
1 polymer ?
#
loop_
_entity_poly.entity_id
_entity_poly.type
_entity_poly.pdbx_seq_one_letter_code
_entity_poly.pdbx_strand_id
1 'polypeptide(L)'
;PLYLTLLLLVAGLGVYLISPQAGLLMVIVIIIYAAIAGGLYIYNKPSIYTDMVSFATQYGQIQKNLLKELAIPYVLLSEDGRIVWSNREFNRITGKIGKFNKAINTVFPELNQGLLPTEEEPVVSVNLKYGEEDYRVEMKRIQMDECLPNAEELIESEAVEGCLIALYLFDTTEINRRIRENEDQRMVVGLVYIDNYDEALENVEEVRSSLLVALIERKINKYFGAYDGIVRKLEKDRFFVVMQEKALTQIRETRFDLLQDIKTVNIGNEMAITLSIGIGSGGGSYTDCMEYARSAMDLALARGGDQAVVKTKDQITYYGGKTQQMEKNTRVKARVKAQAFRELVETKDKVVVMGHKMPDADAFGSAVAIYRAAKTLNKKAYIVVNEATSAMRPMMEAFAEANNHEQGIVIGSSQAKEIVDRNTVVVVVDTNKPSY
;
A
#
# COMPACT_ATOMS: atom_id res chain seq x y z
N PRO A 1 68.04 -7.71 29.72
CA PRO A 1 69.48 -7.60 30.12
C PRO A 1 69.69 -6.51 31.17
N LEU A 2 69.14 -5.31 31.02
CA LEU A 2 69.32 -4.14 31.88
C LEU A 2 68.99 -4.41 33.36
N TYR A 3 67.89 -5.10 33.66
CA TYR A 3 67.54 -5.46 35.05
C TYR A 3 68.51 -6.50 35.65
N LEU A 4 68.99 -7.42 34.81
CA LEU A 4 69.98 -8.44 35.27
C LEU A 4 71.34 -7.82 35.53
N THR A 5 71.82 -6.86 34.71
CA THR A 5 73.06 -6.11 34.96
C THR A 5 72.97 -5.29 36.24
N LEU A 6 71.83 -4.65 36.53
CA LEU A 6 71.61 -3.89 37.76
C LEU A 6 71.64 -4.81 38.98
N LEU A 7 71.03 -5.99 38.92
CA LEU A 7 70.99 -6.98 39.98
C LEU A 7 72.41 -7.54 40.26
N LEU A 8 73.16 -7.83 39.18
CA LEU A 8 74.55 -8.26 39.29
C LEU A 8 75.49 -7.18 39.91
N LEU A 9 75.25 -5.90 39.59
CA LEU A 9 75.97 -4.77 40.22
C LEU A 9 75.74 -4.68 41.73
N VAL A 10 74.44 -4.80 42.14
CA VAL A 10 74.04 -4.79 43.55
C VAL A 10 74.64 -5.97 44.29
N ALA A 11 74.60 -7.18 43.71
CA ALA A 11 75.16 -8.39 44.24
C ALA A 11 76.75 -8.26 44.37
N GLY A 12 77.38 -7.68 43.33
CA GLY A 12 78.84 -7.44 43.31
C GLY A 12 79.30 -6.48 44.40
N LEU A 13 78.50 -5.42 44.65
CA LEU A 13 78.75 -4.50 45.75
C LEU A 13 78.64 -5.19 47.11
N GLY A 14 77.65 -6.06 47.29
CA GLY A 14 77.54 -6.87 48.53
C GLY A 14 78.73 -7.80 48.77
N VAL A 15 79.20 -8.46 47.73
CA VAL A 15 80.35 -9.33 47.78
C VAL A 15 81.65 -8.53 48.08
N TYR A 16 81.86 -7.35 47.54
CA TYR A 16 82.98 -6.47 47.78
C TYR A 16 83.04 -5.99 49.24
N LEU A 17 81.94 -5.74 49.89
CA LEU A 17 81.86 -5.35 51.31
C LEU A 17 82.29 -6.49 52.26
N ILE A 18 82.14 -7.75 51.87
CA ILE A 18 82.50 -8.93 52.66
C ILE A 18 83.94 -9.31 52.41
N SER A 19 84.40 -9.30 51.15
CA SER A 19 85.78 -9.66 50.76
C SER A 19 86.18 -8.86 49.52
N PRO A 20 87.15 -7.90 49.67
CA PRO A 20 87.57 -7.06 48.53
C PRO A 20 88.17 -7.84 47.35
N GLN A 21 88.89 -8.98 47.63
CA GLN A 21 89.48 -9.82 46.60
C GLN A 21 88.41 -10.55 45.77
N ALA A 22 87.36 -11.05 46.42
CA ALA A 22 86.23 -11.68 45.73
C ALA A 22 85.34 -10.68 44.95
N GLY A 23 85.19 -9.45 45.50
CA GLY A 23 84.53 -8.34 44.87
C GLY A 23 85.15 -7.92 43.52
N LEU A 24 86.52 -7.88 43.51
CA LEU A 24 87.29 -7.54 42.31
C LEU A 24 87.11 -8.59 41.18
N LEU A 25 87.06 -9.86 41.53
CA LEU A 25 86.71 -10.95 40.60
C LEU A 25 85.25 -10.80 40.04
N MET A 26 84.33 -10.43 40.91
CA MET A 26 82.93 -10.24 40.51
C MET A 26 82.74 -9.05 39.52
N VAL A 27 83.50 -7.97 39.70
CA VAL A 27 83.55 -6.84 38.78
C VAL A 27 83.97 -7.27 37.36
N ILE A 28 85.04 -8.12 37.29
CA ILE A 28 85.47 -8.65 35.98
C ILE A 28 84.43 -9.48 35.34
N VAL A 29 83.71 -10.32 36.08
CA VAL A 29 82.61 -11.14 35.56
C VAL A 29 81.43 -10.23 35.04
N ILE A 30 81.10 -9.16 35.76
CA ILE A 30 80.09 -8.20 35.36
C ILE A 30 80.45 -7.48 34.04
N ILE A 31 81.76 -7.09 33.94
CA ILE A 31 82.22 -6.42 32.69
C ILE A 31 82.17 -7.38 31.51
N ILE A 32 82.58 -8.64 31.68
CA ILE A 32 82.51 -9.66 30.64
C ILE A 32 81.04 -9.88 30.26
N TYR A 33 80.15 -10.02 31.23
CA TYR A 33 78.70 -10.18 30.96
C TYR A 33 78.18 -8.98 30.23
N ALA A 34 78.45 -7.74 30.65
CA ALA A 34 78.02 -6.52 30.01
C ALA A 34 78.46 -6.40 28.54
N ALA A 35 79.75 -6.79 28.30
CA ALA A 35 80.33 -6.81 26.96
C ALA A 35 79.67 -7.85 26.07
N ILE A 36 79.41 -9.05 26.57
CA ILE A 36 78.69 -10.10 25.82
C ILE A 36 77.23 -9.69 25.58
N ALA A 37 76.52 -9.20 26.60
CA ALA A 37 75.09 -8.75 26.46
C ALA A 37 74.95 -7.55 25.51
N GLY A 38 75.88 -6.58 25.60
CA GLY A 38 75.94 -5.43 24.68
C GLY A 38 76.29 -5.86 23.25
N GLY A 39 77.22 -6.78 23.05
CA GLY A 39 77.56 -7.34 21.76
C GLY A 39 76.39 -8.07 21.12
N LEU A 40 75.67 -8.93 21.86
CA LEU A 40 74.47 -9.63 21.41
C LEU A 40 73.33 -8.66 21.10
N TYR A 41 73.18 -7.61 21.90
CA TYR A 41 72.15 -6.58 21.64
C TYR A 41 72.38 -5.82 20.31
N ILE A 42 73.62 -5.39 20.10
CA ILE A 42 74.07 -4.68 18.89
C ILE A 42 73.96 -5.61 17.69
N TYR A 43 74.31 -6.88 17.82
CA TYR A 43 74.25 -7.87 16.76
C TYR A 43 72.79 -8.19 16.35
N ASN A 44 71.84 -8.35 17.30
CA ASN A 44 70.45 -8.70 17.03
C ASN A 44 69.61 -7.49 16.75
N LYS A 45 69.98 -6.26 17.11
CA LYS A 45 69.24 -5.05 16.91
C LYS A 45 68.77 -4.84 15.43
N PRO A 46 69.65 -4.98 14.42
CA PRO A 46 69.28 -4.83 13.01
C PRO A 46 68.24 -5.86 12.59
N SER A 47 68.36 -7.12 13.03
CA SER A 47 67.40 -8.19 12.69
C SER A 47 66.04 -7.91 13.26
N ILE A 48 65.94 -7.47 14.52
CA ILE A 48 64.67 -7.14 15.18
C ILE A 48 63.96 -5.98 14.44
N TYR A 49 64.71 -4.94 14.07
CA TYR A 49 64.12 -3.81 13.29
C TYR A 49 63.66 -4.26 11.91
N THR A 50 64.47 -5.09 11.22
CA THR A 50 64.12 -5.61 9.90
C THR A 50 62.87 -6.49 9.97
N ASP A 51 62.79 -7.35 11.00
CA ASP A 51 61.61 -8.22 11.19
C ASP A 51 60.35 -7.40 11.53
N MET A 52 60.46 -6.38 12.37
CA MET A 52 59.34 -5.46 12.67
C MET A 52 58.88 -4.69 11.44
N VAL A 53 59.79 -4.11 10.66
CA VAL A 53 59.46 -3.39 9.43
C VAL A 53 58.84 -4.36 8.40
N SER A 54 59.42 -5.54 8.24
CA SER A 54 58.88 -6.57 7.36
C SER A 54 57.46 -7.00 7.78
N PHE A 55 57.27 -7.22 9.09
CA PHE A 55 55.94 -7.55 9.62
C PHE A 55 54.93 -6.43 9.38
N ALA A 56 55.27 -5.18 9.68
CA ALA A 56 54.39 -4.03 9.45
C ALA A 56 54.03 -3.87 7.97
N THR A 57 55.02 -4.00 7.08
CA THR A 57 54.81 -3.93 5.63
C THR A 57 53.93 -5.08 5.14
N GLN A 58 54.17 -6.30 5.55
CA GLN A 58 53.34 -7.46 5.18
C GLN A 58 51.93 -7.33 5.72
N TYR A 59 51.77 -6.88 6.97
CA TYR A 59 50.45 -6.66 7.56
C TYR A 59 49.66 -5.58 6.81
N GLY A 60 50.29 -4.45 6.48
CA GLY A 60 49.66 -3.39 5.65
C GLY A 60 49.28 -3.89 4.25
N GLN A 61 50.13 -4.69 3.61
CA GLN A 61 49.82 -5.30 2.31
C GLN A 61 48.67 -6.30 2.39
N ILE A 62 48.60 -7.11 3.46
CA ILE A 62 47.48 -8.04 3.69
C ILE A 62 46.19 -7.26 3.87
N GLN A 63 46.15 -6.21 4.70
CA GLN A 63 44.98 -5.37 4.89
C GLN A 63 44.52 -4.72 3.56
N LYS A 64 45.46 -4.13 2.80
CA LYS A 64 45.17 -3.52 1.50
C LYS A 64 44.61 -4.54 0.51
N ASN A 65 45.11 -5.75 0.48
CA ASN A 65 44.63 -6.82 -0.37
C ASN A 65 43.26 -7.31 0.08
N LEU A 66 43.00 -7.47 1.37
CA LEU A 66 41.71 -7.87 1.91
C LEU A 66 40.60 -6.84 1.55
N LEU A 67 40.88 -5.55 1.72
CA LEU A 67 39.93 -4.50 1.32
C LEU A 67 39.69 -4.46 -0.19
N LYS A 68 40.76 -4.68 -1.00
CA LYS A 68 40.66 -4.69 -2.46
C LYS A 68 39.84 -5.86 -3.00
N GLU A 69 39.97 -7.03 -2.36
CA GLU A 69 39.28 -8.29 -2.76
C GLU A 69 37.96 -8.50 -2.00
N LEU A 70 37.50 -7.51 -1.21
CA LEU A 70 36.22 -7.56 -0.51
C LEU A 70 35.10 -7.75 -1.53
N ALA A 71 34.24 -8.77 -1.32
CA ALA A 71 33.15 -9.11 -2.22
C ALA A 71 32.02 -8.06 -2.27
N ILE A 72 31.93 -7.21 -1.24
CA ILE A 72 30.98 -6.10 -1.21
C ILE A 72 31.60 -4.91 -1.94
N PRO A 73 30.91 -4.32 -2.93
CA PRO A 73 31.34 -3.08 -3.58
C PRO A 73 31.52 -1.96 -2.57
N TYR A 74 32.73 -1.42 -2.49
CA TYR A 74 33.12 -0.48 -1.45
C TYR A 74 33.92 0.67 -2.05
N VAL A 75 33.60 1.89 -1.63
CA VAL A 75 34.30 3.11 -2.06
C VAL A 75 34.47 4.05 -0.87
N LEU A 76 35.62 4.71 -0.82
CA LEU A 76 35.90 5.82 0.10
C LEU A 76 35.74 7.13 -0.65
N LEU A 77 35.00 8.05 -0.05
CA LEU A 77 34.78 9.39 -0.56
C LEU A 77 35.37 10.40 0.41
N SER A 78 35.81 11.54 -0.14
CA SER A 78 36.09 12.73 0.64
C SER A 78 34.78 13.35 1.17
N GLU A 79 34.87 14.31 2.06
CA GLU A 79 33.73 14.99 2.66
C GLU A 79 32.83 15.69 1.61
N ASP A 80 33.43 16.15 0.52
CA ASP A 80 32.73 16.75 -0.64
C ASP A 80 32.18 15.71 -1.65
N GLY A 81 32.25 14.42 -1.33
CA GLY A 81 31.70 13.34 -2.15
C GLY A 81 32.56 12.92 -3.35
N ARG A 82 33.86 13.22 -3.35
CA ARG A 82 34.79 12.75 -4.40
C ARG A 82 35.37 11.39 -4.05
N ILE A 83 35.53 10.55 -5.07
CA ILE A 83 36.09 9.20 -4.93
C ILE A 83 37.60 9.30 -4.61
N VAL A 84 37.96 8.88 -3.41
CA VAL A 84 39.34 8.78 -2.94
C VAL A 84 39.90 7.41 -3.23
N TRP A 85 39.14 6.35 -3.00
CA TRP A 85 39.55 4.99 -3.24
C TRP A 85 38.33 4.09 -3.51
N SER A 86 38.51 3.00 -4.28
CA SER A 86 37.47 2.01 -4.56
C SER A 86 38.05 0.62 -4.67
N ASN A 87 37.27 -0.39 -4.28
CA ASN A 87 37.66 -1.78 -4.43
C ASN A 87 37.36 -2.34 -5.83
N ARG A 88 37.78 -3.59 -6.07
CA ARG A 88 37.63 -4.26 -7.36
C ARG A 88 36.16 -4.44 -7.77
N GLU A 89 35.29 -4.80 -6.81
CA GLU A 89 33.87 -5.02 -7.08
C GLU A 89 33.13 -3.74 -7.46
N PHE A 90 33.41 -2.62 -6.78
CA PHE A 90 32.87 -1.33 -7.17
C PHE A 90 33.25 -0.95 -8.60
N ASN A 91 34.54 -1.16 -8.95
CA ASN A 91 35.02 -0.88 -10.32
C ASN A 91 34.43 -1.84 -11.37
N ARG A 92 34.08 -3.06 -10.98
CA ARG A 92 33.40 -4.03 -11.87
C ARG A 92 31.99 -3.57 -12.22
N ILE A 93 31.22 -3.12 -11.22
CA ILE A 93 29.84 -2.65 -11.39
C ILE A 93 29.82 -1.34 -12.20
N THR A 94 30.66 -0.39 -11.86
CA THR A 94 30.66 0.95 -12.49
C THR A 94 31.43 1.03 -13.82
N GLY A 95 31.98 -0.09 -14.32
CA GLY A 95 32.69 -0.15 -15.60
C GLY A 95 33.95 0.71 -15.65
N LYS A 96 34.67 0.88 -14.53
CA LYS A 96 35.87 1.76 -14.38
C LYS A 96 35.57 3.27 -14.54
N ILE A 97 34.31 3.68 -14.45
CA ILE A 97 33.94 5.11 -14.45
C ILE A 97 34.34 5.74 -13.10
N GLY A 98 34.50 4.93 -12.04
CA GLY A 98 34.99 5.34 -10.72
C GLY A 98 36.48 5.68 -10.71
N LYS A 99 36.92 6.59 -11.58
CA LYS A 99 38.29 7.11 -11.54
C LYS A 99 38.46 8.04 -10.34
N PHE A 100 39.63 7.92 -9.72
CA PHE A 100 40.14 8.78 -8.68
C PHE A 100 39.75 10.26 -8.87
N ASN A 101 39.27 10.91 -7.82
CA ASN A 101 38.91 12.32 -7.78
C ASN A 101 37.64 12.75 -8.56
N LYS A 102 36.80 11.82 -9.03
CA LYS A 102 35.49 12.14 -9.60
C LYS A 102 34.42 12.19 -8.49
N ALA A 103 33.47 13.09 -8.64
CA ALA A 103 32.33 13.15 -7.73
C ALA A 103 31.44 11.93 -7.91
N ILE A 104 30.95 11.36 -6.81
CA ILE A 104 30.13 10.15 -6.79
C ILE A 104 28.83 10.31 -7.58
N ASN A 105 28.25 11.52 -7.64
CA ASN A 105 27.06 11.84 -8.44
C ASN A 105 27.29 11.68 -9.96
N THR A 106 28.52 11.62 -10.42
CA THR A 106 28.84 11.29 -11.82
C THR A 106 28.58 9.83 -12.14
N VAL A 107 28.69 8.95 -11.12
CA VAL A 107 28.44 7.51 -11.21
C VAL A 107 26.96 7.21 -10.87
N PHE A 108 26.50 7.80 -9.78
CA PHE A 108 25.12 7.65 -9.29
C PHE A 108 24.49 9.05 -9.17
N PRO A 109 23.76 9.51 -10.18
CA PRO A 109 23.15 10.85 -10.20
C PRO A 109 22.22 11.13 -9.03
N GLU A 110 21.65 10.07 -8.45
CA GLU A 110 20.75 10.15 -7.30
C GLU A 110 21.47 10.52 -6.01
N LEU A 111 22.80 10.24 -5.90
CA LEU A 111 23.62 10.58 -4.73
C LEU A 111 24.16 12.00 -4.86
N ASN A 112 23.34 12.97 -4.47
CA ASN A 112 23.74 14.39 -4.43
C ASN A 112 24.37 14.74 -3.06
N GLN A 113 25.01 15.93 -2.97
CA GLN A 113 25.67 16.37 -1.74
C GLN A 113 24.73 16.45 -0.51
N GLY A 114 23.44 16.68 -0.71
CA GLY A 114 22.46 16.76 0.36
C GLY A 114 22.12 15.41 1.00
N LEU A 115 22.52 14.29 0.38
CA LEU A 115 22.33 12.93 0.90
C LEU A 115 23.62 12.35 1.54
N LEU A 116 24.72 13.10 1.55
CA LEU A 116 25.94 12.65 2.20
C LEU A 116 25.80 12.70 3.73
N PRO A 117 26.39 11.74 4.46
CA PRO A 117 26.36 11.73 5.92
C PRO A 117 26.95 13.00 6.52
N THR A 118 26.27 13.54 7.53
CA THR A 118 26.71 14.71 8.32
C THR A 118 27.15 14.31 9.71
N GLU A 119 27.57 15.27 10.53
CA GLU A 119 27.88 14.99 11.95
C GLU A 119 26.63 14.63 12.76
N GLU A 120 25.49 15.21 12.41
CA GLU A 120 24.20 14.94 13.07
C GLU A 120 23.63 13.58 12.64
N GLU A 121 23.87 13.18 11.38
CA GLU A 121 23.41 11.91 10.81
C GLU A 121 24.61 11.16 10.20
N PRO A 122 25.39 10.43 11.01
CA PRO A 122 26.65 9.80 10.58
C PRO A 122 26.47 8.57 9.68
N VAL A 123 25.25 8.01 9.60
CA VAL A 123 24.90 6.86 8.75
C VAL A 123 23.66 7.17 7.95
N VAL A 124 23.77 7.08 6.63
CA VAL A 124 22.66 7.32 5.69
C VAL A 124 22.48 6.08 4.81
N SER A 125 21.24 5.65 4.60
CA SER A 125 20.90 4.55 3.69
C SER A 125 19.94 5.02 2.63
N VAL A 126 20.28 4.77 1.34
CA VAL A 126 19.49 5.17 0.17
C VAL A 126 19.35 3.99 -0.78
N ASN A 127 18.14 3.80 -1.31
CA ASN A 127 17.92 2.84 -2.40
C ASN A 127 18.08 3.56 -3.73
N LEU A 128 18.83 2.96 -4.65
CA LEU A 128 19.01 3.48 -6.00
C LEU A 128 18.98 2.34 -7.02
N LYS A 129 18.74 2.71 -8.27
CA LYS A 129 18.80 1.80 -9.40
C LYS A 129 19.98 2.14 -10.29
N TYR A 130 20.82 1.14 -10.59
CA TYR A 130 21.94 1.29 -11.49
C TYR A 130 21.89 0.25 -12.61
N GLY A 131 21.64 0.69 -13.83
CA GLY A 131 21.32 -0.21 -14.94
C GLY A 131 20.01 -0.94 -14.71
N GLU A 132 20.04 -2.27 -14.73
CA GLU A 132 18.87 -3.11 -14.42
C GLU A 132 18.83 -3.63 -12.98
N GLU A 133 19.84 -3.30 -12.18
CA GLU A 133 20.03 -3.82 -10.82
C GLU A 133 19.60 -2.78 -9.78
N ASP A 134 18.97 -3.25 -8.70
CA ASP A 134 18.56 -2.44 -7.55
C ASP A 134 19.63 -2.55 -6.46
N TYR A 135 20.10 -1.42 -5.94
CA TYR A 135 21.09 -1.36 -4.88
C TYR A 135 20.58 -0.59 -3.67
N ARG A 136 20.90 -1.09 -2.48
CA ARG A 136 20.85 -0.32 -1.24
C ARG A 136 22.27 0.20 -0.98
N VAL A 137 22.41 1.50 -0.94
CA VAL A 137 23.66 2.19 -0.63
C VAL A 137 23.64 2.58 0.84
N GLU A 138 24.65 2.15 1.58
CA GLU A 138 24.88 2.60 2.94
C GLU A 138 26.15 3.47 2.97
N MET A 139 26.02 4.67 3.50
CA MET A 139 27.13 5.63 3.66
C MET A 139 27.35 5.88 5.14
N LYS A 140 28.63 5.82 5.56
CA LYS A 140 29.02 6.06 6.94
C LYS A 140 30.15 7.08 6.99
N ARG A 141 29.98 8.13 7.79
CA ARG A 141 31.02 9.10 8.09
C ARG A 141 32.04 8.49 9.04
N ILE A 142 33.34 8.62 8.71
CA ILE A 142 34.48 8.09 9.49
C ILE A 142 35.38 9.25 9.78
N GLN A 143 35.62 9.53 11.06
CA GLN A 143 36.61 10.53 11.51
C GLN A 143 37.98 9.92 11.48
N MET A 144 38.98 10.62 10.92
CA MET A 144 40.35 10.11 10.75
C MET A 144 41.07 9.93 12.09
N ASP A 145 40.73 10.71 13.12
CA ASP A 145 41.29 10.61 14.44
C ASP A 145 40.99 9.26 15.16
N GLU A 146 39.92 8.58 14.75
CA GLU A 146 39.53 7.25 15.25
C GLU A 146 40.17 6.10 14.45
N CYS A 147 40.69 6.37 13.28
CA CYS A 147 41.21 5.39 12.34
C CYS A 147 42.74 5.47 12.23
N LEU A 148 43.46 4.71 13.07
CA LEU A 148 44.84 4.31 12.90
C LEU A 148 45.90 5.43 12.64
N PRO A 149 46.97 5.48 13.38
CA PRO A 149 48.10 6.45 13.19
C PRO A 149 48.88 6.28 11.87
N ASN A 150 48.43 5.42 10.93
CA ASN A 150 49.11 5.14 9.66
C ASN A 150 48.13 5.08 8.47
N ALA A 151 46.99 5.74 8.55
CA ALA A 151 46.05 5.79 7.41
C ALA A 151 46.61 6.54 6.18
N GLU A 152 47.62 7.37 6.37
CA GLU A 152 48.34 8.12 5.32
C GLU A 152 49.00 7.21 4.27
N GLU A 153 49.43 5.98 4.65
CA GLU A 153 50.03 5.03 3.71
C GLU A 153 49.00 4.29 2.80
N LEU A 154 47.73 4.34 3.14
CA LEU A 154 46.68 3.69 2.35
C LEU A 154 46.13 4.60 1.25
N ILE A 155 46.39 5.89 1.33
CA ILE A 155 45.85 6.92 0.45
C ILE A 155 47.01 7.57 -0.32
N GLU A 156 47.11 7.34 -1.62
CA GLU A 156 48.15 7.88 -2.51
C GLU A 156 48.02 9.41 -2.78
N SER A 157 47.33 10.18 -1.92
CA SER A 157 47.14 11.64 -2.12
C SER A 157 47.45 12.44 -0.85
N GLU A 158 48.24 13.49 -1.02
CA GLU A 158 48.75 14.43 -0.02
C GLU A 158 47.71 15.34 0.67
N ALA A 159 46.38 15.03 0.59
CA ALA A 159 45.38 15.97 1.07
C ALA A 159 44.09 15.29 1.54
N VAL A 160 44.12 14.53 2.64
CA VAL A 160 42.92 14.18 3.36
C VAL A 160 43.07 14.54 4.82
N GLU A 161 43.10 15.84 5.12
CA GLU A 161 42.81 16.35 6.44
C GLU A 161 41.28 16.34 6.63
N GLY A 162 40.72 15.60 7.63
CA GLY A 162 39.33 15.69 7.99
C GLY A 162 38.60 14.35 8.05
N CYS A 163 37.52 14.23 7.37
CA CYS A 163 36.58 13.12 7.44
C CYS A 163 36.52 12.34 6.10
N LEU A 164 36.37 11.03 6.18
CA LEU A 164 36.07 10.16 5.04
C LEU A 164 34.65 9.63 5.13
N ILE A 165 34.04 9.38 3.98
CA ILE A 165 32.74 8.70 3.88
C ILE A 165 32.99 7.33 3.27
N ALA A 166 32.69 6.27 4.03
CA ALA A 166 32.66 4.90 3.54
C ALA A 166 31.31 4.62 2.91
N LEU A 167 31.29 4.19 1.65
CA LEU A 167 30.08 3.86 0.93
C LEU A 167 30.10 2.38 0.53
N TYR A 168 29.04 1.67 0.86
CA TYR A 168 28.81 0.26 0.54
C TYR A 168 27.60 0.13 -0.37
N LEU A 169 27.68 -0.76 -1.37
CA LEU A 169 26.54 -1.12 -2.20
C LEU A 169 26.11 -2.56 -1.90
N PHE A 170 24.88 -2.73 -1.52
CA PHE A 170 24.26 -4.04 -1.33
C PHE A 170 23.32 -4.31 -2.48
N ASP A 171 23.58 -5.34 -3.27
CA ASP A 171 22.67 -5.78 -4.31
C ASP A 171 21.37 -6.30 -3.68
N THR A 172 20.28 -5.63 -3.98
CA THR A 172 18.94 -5.97 -3.51
C THR A 172 18.01 -6.42 -4.65
N THR A 173 18.55 -6.61 -5.84
CA THR A 173 17.79 -6.93 -7.07
C THR A 173 16.93 -8.18 -6.89
N GLU A 174 17.52 -9.27 -6.41
CA GLU A 174 16.78 -10.51 -6.20
C GLU A 174 15.73 -10.40 -5.10
N ILE A 175 16.04 -9.70 -4.00
CA ILE A 175 15.11 -9.46 -2.90
C ILE A 175 13.94 -8.61 -3.40
N ASN A 176 14.20 -7.51 -4.09
CA ASN A 176 13.17 -6.63 -4.62
C ASN A 176 12.33 -7.34 -5.70
N ARG A 177 12.95 -8.16 -6.53
CA ARG A 177 12.24 -9.00 -7.49
C ARG A 177 11.26 -9.93 -6.79
N ARG A 178 11.71 -10.64 -5.75
CA ARG A 178 10.84 -11.53 -4.99
C ARG A 178 9.75 -10.81 -4.23
N ILE A 179 10.01 -9.62 -3.72
CA ILE A 179 8.98 -8.78 -3.10
C ILE A 179 7.91 -8.42 -4.13
N ARG A 180 8.30 -7.94 -5.32
CA ARG A 180 7.37 -7.63 -6.41
C ARG A 180 6.58 -8.86 -6.86
N GLU A 181 7.24 -9.99 -7.08
CA GLU A 181 6.59 -11.27 -7.44
C GLU A 181 5.56 -11.69 -6.37
N ASN A 182 5.90 -11.53 -5.09
CA ASN A 182 4.98 -11.83 -3.99
C ASN A 182 3.79 -10.86 -3.96
N GLU A 183 4.02 -9.58 -4.19
CA GLU A 183 2.96 -8.56 -4.28
C GLU A 183 2.04 -8.82 -5.46
N ASP A 184 2.59 -9.13 -6.63
CA ASP A 184 1.85 -9.46 -7.85
C ASP A 184 0.96 -10.70 -7.69
N GLN A 185 1.40 -11.66 -6.88
CA GLN A 185 0.68 -12.92 -6.60
C GLN A 185 -0.33 -12.80 -5.47
N ARG A 186 -0.41 -11.68 -4.76
CA ARG A 186 -1.41 -11.50 -3.70
C ARG A 186 -2.82 -11.68 -4.24
N MET A 187 -3.65 -12.34 -3.44
CA MET A 187 -5.02 -12.61 -3.82
C MET A 187 -5.87 -11.34 -3.70
N VAL A 188 -6.65 -11.11 -4.73
CA VAL A 188 -7.68 -10.07 -4.82
C VAL A 188 -9.04 -10.73 -4.89
N VAL A 189 -9.99 -10.20 -4.15
CA VAL A 189 -11.38 -10.66 -4.13
C VAL A 189 -12.26 -9.64 -4.84
N GLY A 190 -13.15 -10.14 -5.69
CA GLY A 190 -14.13 -9.32 -6.41
C GLY A 190 -15.54 -9.86 -6.25
N LEU A 191 -16.49 -8.94 -6.21
CA LEU A 191 -17.91 -9.19 -6.34
C LEU A 191 -18.40 -8.48 -7.59
N VAL A 192 -19.25 -9.15 -8.39
CA VAL A 192 -19.86 -8.56 -9.59
C VAL A 192 -21.36 -8.82 -9.51
N TYR A 193 -22.14 -7.75 -9.54
CA TYR A 193 -23.60 -7.80 -9.49
C TYR A 193 -24.17 -7.22 -10.79
N ILE A 194 -25.23 -7.84 -11.29
CA ILE A 194 -26.03 -7.30 -12.39
C ILE A 194 -27.09 -6.39 -11.75
N ASP A 195 -26.98 -5.08 -11.97
CA ASP A 195 -27.79 -4.08 -11.24
C ASP A 195 -29.29 -4.18 -11.53
N ASN A 196 -29.64 -4.44 -12.79
CA ASN A 196 -31.01 -4.41 -13.29
C ASN A 196 -31.43 -5.76 -13.87
N TYR A 197 -31.08 -6.86 -13.17
CA TYR A 197 -31.30 -8.22 -13.67
C TYR A 197 -32.79 -8.53 -13.96
N ASP A 198 -33.67 -8.29 -12.98
CA ASP A 198 -35.08 -8.62 -13.09
C ASP A 198 -35.78 -7.70 -14.11
N GLU A 199 -35.51 -6.38 -14.12
CA GLU A 199 -36.07 -5.43 -15.06
C GLU A 199 -35.65 -5.69 -16.50
N ALA A 200 -34.42 -6.14 -16.71
CA ALA A 200 -33.94 -6.45 -18.06
C ALA A 200 -34.54 -7.72 -18.63
N LEU A 201 -35.10 -8.59 -17.78
CA LEU A 201 -35.75 -9.84 -18.17
C LEU A 201 -37.28 -9.75 -18.24
N GLU A 202 -37.89 -8.70 -17.66
CA GLU A 202 -39.33 -8.59 -17.45
C GLU A 202 -40.15 -8.68 -18.76
N ASN A 203 -39.60 -8.11 -19.86
CA ASN A 203 -40.29 -8.06 -21.16
C ASN A 203 -39.65 -8.97 -22.22
N VAL A 204 -38.81 -9.91 -21.81
CA VAL A 204 -38.07 -10.81 -22.72
C VAL A 204 -38.68 -12.21 -22.68
N GLU A 205 -38.98 -12.79 -23.86
CA GLU A 205 -39.42 -14.18 -23.95
C GLU A 205 -38.48 -15.13 -23.19
N GLU A 206 -39.04 -16.16 -22.58
CA GLU A 206 -38.30 -17.11 -21.70
C GLU A 206 -37.04 -17.69 -22.34
N VAL A 207 -37.10 -18.06 -23.62
CA VAL A 207 -35.95 -18.59 -24.37
C VAL A 207 -34.86 -17.52 -24.56
N ARG A 208 -35.26 -16.30 -24.88
CA ARG A 208 -34.31 -15.17 -25.05
C ARG A 208 -33.76 -14.70 -23.72
N SER A 209 -34.55 -14.75 -22.66
CA SER A 209 -34.15 -14.49 -21.29
C SER A 209 -32.98 -15.41 -20.88
N SER A 210 -33.14 -16.74 -21.09
CA SER A 210 -32.08 -17.70 -20.81
C SER A 210 -30.81 -17.44 -21.65
N LEU A 211 -30.99 -17.07 -22.92
CA LEU A 211 -29.84 -16.72 -23.77
C LEU A 211 -29.15 -15.43 -23.32
N LEU A 212 -29.90 -14.41 -22.87
CA LEU A 212 -29.36 -13.16 -22.33
C LEU A 212 -28.47 -13.44 -21.13
N VAL A 213 -28.97 -14.22 -20.18
CA VAL A 213 -28.20 -14.62 -18.98
C VAL A 213 -26.94 -15.37 -19.37
N ALA A 214 -27.02 -16.33 -20.29
CA ALA A 214 -25.85 -17.09 -20.74
C ALA A 214 -24.80 -16.19 -21.42
N LEU A 215 -25.20 -15.21 -22.19
CA LEU A 215 -24.28 -14.24 -22.81
C LEU A 215 -23.60 -13.33 -21.79
N ILE A 216 -24.33 -12.87 -20.79
CA ILE A 216 -23.76 -12.07 -19.69
C ILE A 216 -22.72 -12.89 -18.92
N GLU A 217 -23.12 -14.10 -18.49
CA GLU A 217 -22.20 -15.01 -17.80
C GLU A 217 -20.95 -15.31 -18.62
N ARG A 218 -21.11 -15.57 -19.92
CA ARG A 218 -19.99 -15.80 -20.82
C ARG A 218 -19.06 -14.60 -20.91
N LYS A 219 -19.60 -13.37 -20.99
CA LYS A 219 -18.80 -12.14 -21.04
C LYS A 219 -18.01 -11.94 -19.72
N ILE A 220 -18.66 -12.10 -18.57
CA ILE A 220 -18.02 -11.98 -17.26
C ILE A 220 -16.90 -13.03 -17.13
N ASN A 221 -17.19 -14.30 -17.42
CA ASN A 221 -16.20 -15.38 -17.36
C ASN A 221 -15.04 -15.15 -18.34
N LYS A 222 -15.32 -14.72 -19.58
CA LYS A 222 -14.29 -14.43 -20.58
C LYS A 222 -13.40 -13.28 -20.15
N TYR A 223 -13.98 -12.22 -19.58
CA TYR A 223 -13.25 -11.04 -19.15
C TYR A 223 -12.25 -11.37 -18.04
N PHE A 224 -12.73 -11.89 -16.93
CA PHE A 224 -11.83 -12.22 -15.82
C PHE A 224 -10.91 -13.41 -16.14
N GLY A 225 -11.37 -14.37 -16.93
CA GLY A 225 -10.55 -15.50 -17.38
C GLY A 225 -9.38 -15.07 -18.27
N ALA A 226 -9.50 -13.98 -19.04
CA ALA A 226 -8.38 -13.43 -19.81
C ALA A 226 -7.23 -12.91 -18.92
N TYR A 227 -7.50 -12.62 -17.66
CA TYR A 227 -6.55 -12.21 -16.63
C TYR A 227 -6.25 -13.33 -15.61
N ASP A 228 -6.46 -14.60 -15.98
CA ASP A 228 -6.28 -15.76 -15.09
C ASP A 228 -7.14 -15.69 -13.80
N GLY A 229 -8.28 -15.01 -13.88
CA GLY A 229 -9.23 -14.89 -12.78
C GLY A 229 -10.23 -16.04 -12.75
N ILE A 230 -10.59 -16.49 -11.57
CA ILE A 230 -11.61 -17.51 -11.33
C ILE A 230 -12.93 -16.80 -11.02
N VAL A 231 -13.98 -17.12 -11.79
CA VAL A 231 -15.32 -16.59 -11.59
C VAL A 231 -16.24 -17.71 -11.13
N ARG A 232 -17.01 -17.46 -10.07
CA ARG A 232 -18.04 -18.36 -9.59
C ARG A 232 -19.36 -17.63 -9.43
N LYS A 233 -20.40 -18.14 -10.06
CA LYS A 233 -21.78 -17.66 -9.84
C LYS A 233 -22.25 -18.07 -8.46
N LEU A 234 -22.71 -17.11 -7.65
CA LEU A 234 -23.27 -17.33 -6.32
C LEU A 234 -24.81 -17.40 -6.37
N GLU A 235 -25.40 -16.42 -7.03
CA GLU A 235 -26.84 -16.27 -7.20
C GLU A 235 -27.15 -15.95 -8.67
N LYS A 236 -28.43 -15.77 -9.01
CA LYS A 236 -28.86 -15.49 -10.39
C LYS A 236 -28.18 -14.27 -11.02
N ASP A 237 -27.92 -13.26 -10.20
CA ASP A 237 -27.41 -11.94 -10.57
C ASP A 237 -26.04 -11.62 -9.95
N ARG A 238 -25.43 -12.55 -9.16
CA ARG A 238 -24.24 -12.29 -8.37
C ARG A 238 -23.12 -13.27 -8.66
N PHE A 239 -21.92 -12.72 -8.84
CA PHE A 239 -20.71 -13.48 -9.12
C PHE A 239 -19.61 -13.12 -8.12
N PHE A 240 -18.85 -14.12 -7.78
CA PHE A 240 -17.64 -14.03 -6.99
C PHE A 240 -16.44 -14.20 -7.90
N VAL A 241 -15.43 -13.37 -7.72
CA VAL A 241 -14.21 -13.37 -8.53
C VAL A 241 -12.99 -13.44 -7.63
N VAL A 242 -12.04 -14.26 -7.99
CA VAL A 242 -10.70 -14.31 -7.36
C VAL A 242 -9.66 -14.16 -8.45
N MET A 243 -8.69 -13.28 -8.24
CA MET A 243 -7.59 -13.04 -9.17
C MET A 243 -6.34 -12.60 -8.40
N GLN A 244 -5.22 -12.46 -9.09
CA GLN A 244 -3.98 -11.93 -8.53
C GLN A 244 -3.94 -10.39 -8.65
N GLU A 245 -3.11 -9.74 -7.81
CA GLU A 245 -2.93 -8.27 -7.85
C GLU A 245 -2.43 -7.79 -9.21
N LYS A 246 -1.55 -8.57 -9.86
CA LYS A 246 -1.09 -8.30 -11.22
C LYS A 246 -2.26 -8.17 -12.21
N ALA A 247 -3.26 -9.06 -12.11
CA ALA A 247 -4.46 -9.01 -12.93
C ALA A 247 -5.28 -7.74 -12.67
N LEU A 248 -5.45 -7.38 -11.38
CA LEU A 248 -6.14 -6.15 -11.00
C LEU A 248 -5.45 -4.91 -11.57
N THR A 249 -4.11 -4.87 -11.56
CA THR A 249 -3.34 -3.76 -12.14
C THR A 249 -3.65 -3.59 -13.63
N GLN A 250 -3.66 -4.68 -14.40
CA GLN A 250 -4.03 -4.65 -15.83
C GLN A 250 -5.48 -4.22 -16.06
N ILE A 251 -6.42 -4.71 -15.23
CA ILE A 251 -7.83 -4.33 -15.30
C ILE A 251 -8.03 -2.83 -14.96
N ARG A 252 -7.23 -2.28 -14.06
CA ARG A 252 -7.24 -0.83 -13.78
C ARG A 252 -6.80 0.01 -14.97
N GLU A 253 -5.80 -0.44 -15.74
CA GLU A 253 -5.33 0.23 -16.95
C GLU A 253 -6.43 0.32 -18.02
N THR A 254 -7.22 -0.75 -18.20
CA THR A 254 -8.39 -0.78 -19.10
C THR A 254 -9.63 -0.07 -18.50
N ARG A 255 -9.51 0.44 -17.27
CA ARG A 255 -10.60 1.12 -16.54
C ARG A 255 -11.89 0.30 -16.45
N PHE A 256 -11.75 -1.04 -16.27
CA PHE A 256 -12.90 -1.93 -16.19
C PHE A 256 -13.82 -1.83 -17.42
N ASP A 257 -13.26 -1.97 -18.61
CA ASP A 257 -13.98 -1.86 -19.90
C ASP A 257 -15.13 -2.87 -20.03
N LEU A 258 -15.16 -3.93 -19.24
CA LEU A 258 -16.33 -4.82 -19.08
C LEU A 258 -17.61 -4.05 -18.82
N LEU A 259 -17.57 -2.94 -18.05
CA LEU A 259 -18.74 -2.11 -17.76
C LEU A 259 -19.38 -1.52 -19.03
N GLN A 260 -18.59 -1.26 -20.04
CA GLN A 260 -19.09 -0.77 -21.32
C GLN A 260 -19.44 -1.94 -22.26
N ASP A 261 -18.63 -3.00 -22.25
CA ASP A 261 -18.86 -4.17 -23.09
C ASP A 261 -20.19 -4.87 -22.77
N ILE A 262 -20.56 -4.96 -21.48
CA ILE A 262 -21.81 -5.61 -21.10
C ILE A 262 -23.04 -4.87 -21.61
N LYS A 263 -23.00 -3.54 -21.72
CA LYS A 263 -24.10 -2.71 -22.22
C LYS A 263 -24.41 -2.94 -23.70
N THR A 264 -23.48 -3.52 -24.44
CA THR A 264 -23.65 -3.85 -25.85
C THR A 264 -24.48 -5.13 -26.05
N VAL A 265 -24.75 -5.88 -24.97
CA VAL A 265 -25.57 -7.10 -25.06
C VAL A 265 -27.01 -6.71 -25.26
N ASN A 266 -27.55 -7.00 -26.45
CA ASN A 266 -28.94 -6.77 -26.80
C ASN A 266 -29.48 -7.97 -27.60
N ILE A 267 -30.48 -8.61 -27.07
CA ILE A 267 -31.26 -9.69 -27.73
C ILE A 267 -32.77 -9.48 -27.59
N GLY A 268 -33.16 -8.22 -27.57
CA GLY A 268 -34.58 -7.81 -27.44
C GLY A 268 -34.90 -7.26 -26.04
N ASN A 269 -33.90 -7.06 -25.19
CA ASN A 269 -34.06 -6.34 -23.93
C ASN A 269 -34.25 -4.84 -24.18
N GLU A 270 -35.25 -4.24 -23.57
CA GLU A 270 -35.55 -2.79 -23.69
C GLU A 270 -34.51 -1.94 -22.96
N MET A 271 -33.94 -2.49 -21.89
CA MET A 271 -32.92 -1.81 -21.05
C MET A 271 -31.55 -2.41 -21.24
N ALA A 272 -30.54 -1.55 -21.33
CA ALA A 272 -29.17 -2.00 -21.32
C ALA A 272 -28.79 -2.62 -19.96
N ILE A 273 -28.08 -3.73 -20.01
CA ILE A 273 -27.56 -4.38 -18.80
C ILE A 273 -26.46 -3.53 -18.21
N THR A 274 -26.46 -3.34 -16.89
CA THR A 274 -25.39 -2.68 -16.14
C THR A 274 -24.81 -3.59 -15.05
N LEU A 275 -23.56 -3.37 -14.71
CA LEU A 275 -22.85 -4.12 -13.68
C LEU A 275 -22.32 -3.18 -12.61
N SER A 276 -22.43 -3.62 -11.37
CA SER A 276 -21.64 -3.10 -10.26
C SER A 276 -20.52 -4.08 -9.91
N ILE A 277 -19.31 -3.57 -9.74
CA ILE A 277 -18.12 -4.36 -9.42
C ILE A 277 -17.50 -3.81 -8.14
N GLY A 278 -17.36 -4.65 -7.11
CA GLY A 278 -16.67 -4.31 -5.86
C GLY A 278 -15.42 -5.17 -5.72
N ILE A 279 -14.25 -4.54 -5.64
CA ILE A 279 -12.96 -5.22 -5.51
C ILE A 279 -12.31 -4.88 -4.17
N GLY A 280 -11.83 -5.90 -3.47
CA GLY A 280 -11.02 -5.76 -2.26
C GLY A 280 -9.61 -6.29 -2.47
N SER A 281 -8.61 -5.48 -2.17
CA SER A 281 -7.18 -5.77 -2.36
C SER A 281 -6.35 -5.22 -1.20
N GLY A 282 -5.13 -5.73 -1.02
CA GLY A 282 -4.16 -5.23 -0.04
C GLY A 282 -4.53 -5.48 1.43
N GLY A 283 -5.47 -6.39 1.71
CA GLY A 283 -5.78 -6.83 3.07
C GLY A 283 -4.67 -7.68 3.67
N GLY A 284 -4.57 -7.69 5.00
CA GLY A 284 -3.64 -8.56 5.74
C GLY A 284 -4.06 -10.04 5.72
N SER A 285 -5.35 -10.30 5.43
CA SER A 285 -5.93 -11.63 5.31
C SER A 285 -6.90 -11.71 4.13
N TYR A 286 -7.28 -12.92 3.75
CA TYR A 286 -8.32 -13.15 2.74
C TYR A 286 -9.69 -12.62 3.18
N THR A 287 -9.96 -12.68 4.47
CA THR A 287 -11.19 -12.13 5.06
C THR A 287 -11.25 -10.62 4.91
N ASP A 288 -10.13 -9.90 5.15
CA ASP A 288 -10.06 -8.46 4.97
C ASP A 288 -10.33 -8.08 3.50
N CYS A 289 -9.74 -8.80 2.55
CA CYS A 289 -10.00 -8.58 1.13
C CYS A 289 -11.49 -8.77 0.78
N MET A 290 -12.16 -9.77 1.38
CA MET A 290 -13.59 -10.00 1.18
C MET A 290 -14.43 -8.87 1.80
N GLU A 291 -14.08 -8.38 2.99
CA GLU A 291 -14.77 -7.25 3.63
C GLU A 291 -14.58 -5.96 2.82
N TYR A 292 -13.38 -5.74 2.27
CA TYR A 292 -13.14 -4.62 1.37
C TYR A 292 -13.95 -4.73 0.09
N ALA A 293 -14.07 -5.93 -0.49
CA ALA A 293 -14.89 -6.16 -1.68
C ALA A 293 -16.38 -5.89 -1.41
N ARG A 294 -16.92 -6.35 -0.27
CA ARG A 294 -18.29 -6.04 0.15
C ARG A 294 -18.51 -4.54 0.33
N SER A 295 -17.65 -3.89 1.09
CA SER A 295 -17.73 -2.44 1.29
C SER A 295 -17.60 -1.66 -0.03
N ALA A 296 -16.75 -2.12 -0.95
CA ALA A 296 -16.64 -1.53 -2.30
C ALA A 296 -17.92 -1.72 -3.11
N MET A 297 -18.57 -2.89 -3.02
CA MET A 297 -19.85 -3.16 -3.66
C MET A 297 -20.96 -2.26 -3.11
N ASP A 298 -21.05 -2.12 -1.78
CA ASP A 298 -22.04 -1.22 -1.14
C ASP A 298 -21.87 0.23 -1.62
N LEU A 299 -20.62 0.68 -1.76
CA LEU A 299 -20.33 2.00 -2.31
C LEU A 299 -20.71 2.14 -3.78
N ALA A 300 -20.52 1.09 -4.58
CA ALA A 300 -20.95 1.08 -5.99
C ALA A 300 -22.46 1.18 -6.10
N LEU A 301 -23.19 0.39 -5.33
CA LEU A 301 -24.68 0.38 -5.34
C LEU A 301 -25.24 1.68 -4.77
N ALA A 302 -24.70 2.21 -3.68
CA ALA A 302 -25.14 3.47 -3.07
C ALA A 302 -25.02 4.67 -4.04
N ARG A 303 -24.16 4.60 -5.05
CA ARG A 303 -23.99 5.63 -6.09
C ARG A 303 -24.81 5.37 -7.35
N GLY A 304 -25.70 4.37 -7.32
CA GLY A 304 -26.59 4.05 -8.41
C GLY A 304 -26.10 2.98 -9.37
N GLY A 305 -25.07 2.20 -9.00
CA GLY A 305 -24.56 1.11 -9.83
C GLY A 305 -23.74 1.56 -11.04
N ASP A 306 -23.61 0.68 -12.06
CA ASP A 306 -22.90 0.91 -13.33
C ASP A 306 -21.45 1.39 -13.16
N GLN A 307 -20.74 0.86 -12.18
CA GLN A 307 -19.38 1.26 -11.84
C GLN A 307 -18.59 0.14 -11.16
N ALA A 308 -17.26 0.26 -11.22
CA ALA A 308 -16.36 -0.55 -10.43
C ALA A 308 -15.72 0.31 -9.31
N VAL A 309 -15.69 -0.25 -8.12
CA VAL A 309 -15.03 0.35 -6.95
C VAL A 309 -13.95 -0.60 -6.47
N VAL A 310 -12.74 -0.10 -6.33
CA VAL A 310 -11.62 -0.83 -5.75
C VAL A 310 -11.29 -0.22 -4.39
N LYS A 311 -11.35 -1.04 -3.35
CA LYS A 311 -11.02 -0.65 -1.99
C LYS A 311 -9.80 -1.40 -1.50
N THR A 312 -8.84 -0.65 -0.99
CA THR A 312 -7.72 -1.13 -0.19
C THR A 312 -7.87 -0.64 1.25
N LYS A 313 -6.92 -0.99 2.12
CA LYS A 313 -6.90 -0.51 3.50
C LYS A 313 -6.99 1.03 3.57
N ASP A 314 -6.24 1.72 2.71
CA ASP A 314 -5.99 3.16 2.83
C ASP A 314 -6.66 3.99 1.71
N GLN A 315 -7.18 3.34 0.67
CA GLN A 315 -7.66 4.04 -0.52
C GLN A 315 -8.91 3.41 -1.13
N ILE A 316 -9.78 4.25 -1.68
CA ILE A 316 -10.93 3.85 -2.49
C ILE A 316 -10.84 4.53 -3.85
N THR A 317 -10.90 3.74 -4.91
CA THR A 317 -10.83 4.23 -6.30
C THR A 317 -12.07 3.82 -7.06
N TYR A 318 -12.62 4.73 -7.87
CA TYR A 318 -13.85 4.54 -8.65
C TYR A 318 -13.53 4.51 -10.13
N TYR A 319 -14.17 3.60 -10.87
CA TYR A 319 -14.08 3.44 -12.31
C TYR A 319 -15.48 3.35 -12.92
N GLY A 320 -15.70 3.95 -14.07
CA GLY A 320 -17.02 4.04 -14.67
C GLY A 320 -17.90 5.10 -13.99
N GLY A 321 -19.21 4.90 -14.00
CA GLY A 321 -20.16 5.80 -13.37
C GLY A 321 -20.16 7.19 -14.01
N LYS A 322 -20.84 7.38 -15.14
CA LYS A 322 -21.17 8.72 -15.63
C LYS A 322 -22.31 9.29 -14.78
N THR A 323 -21.96 9.73 -13.58
CA THR A 323 -22.85 10.29 -12.56
C THR A 323 -23.77 11.42 -13.09
N GLN A 324 -23.46 12.05 -14.22
CA GLN A 324 -24.26 13.13 -14.78
C GLN A 324 -25.36 12.70 -15.79
N GLN A 325 -25.21 11.54 -16.47
CA GLN A 325 -26.22 11.12 -17.47
C GLN A 325 -27.33 10.27 -16.87
N MET A 326 -27.04 9.42 -15.85
CA MET A 326 -28.09 8.68 -15.14
C MET A 326 -28.97 9.61 -14.29
N GLU A 327 -28.38 10.56 -13.57
CA GLU A 327 -29.15 11.57 -12.83
C GLU A 327 -30.09 12.37 -13.76
N LYS A 328 -29.62 12.77 -14.93
CA LYS A 328 -30.50 13.47 -15.89
C LYS A 328 -31.64 12.59 -16.40
N ASN A 329 -31.39 11.33 -16.77
CA ASN A 329 -32.43 10.41 -17.22
C ASN A 329 -33.38 10.01 -16.08
N THR A 330 -32.87 9.76 -14.87
CA THR A 330 -33.71 9.46 -13.71
C THR A 330 -34.54 10.67 -13.30
N ARG A 331 -33.96 11.88 -13.30
CA ARG A 331 -34.70 13.13 -13.03
C ARG A 331 -35.76 13.43 -14.12
N VAL A 332 -35.44 13.18 -15.38
CA VAL A 332 -36.44 13.36 -16.47
C VAL A 332 -37.56 12.34 -16.34
N LYS A 333 -37.22 11.05 -16.13
CA LYS A 333 -38.22 10.00 -15.88
C LYS A 333 -39.07 10.28 -14.63
N ALA A 334 -38.40 10.70 -13.53
CA ALA A 334 -39.11 11.09 -12.31
C ALA A 334 -40.06 12.28 -12.53
N ARG A 335 -39.65 13.30 -13.28
CA ARG A 335 -40.49 14.44 -13.64
C ARG A 335 -41.67 14.01 -14.51
N VAL A 336 -41.45 13.17 -15.52
CA VAL A 336 -42.52 12.66 -16.37
C VAL A 336 -43.52 11.84 -15.56
N LYS A 337 -43.06 10.93 -14.68
CA LYS A 337 -43.92 10.16 -13.78
C LYS A 337 -44.67 11.06 -12.79
N ALA A 338 -44.00 12.06 -12.22
CA ALA A 338 -44.61 13.02 -11.31
C ALA A 338 -45.67 13.87 -12.03
N GLN A 339 -45.45 14.27 -13.29
CA GLN A 339 -46.42 15.00 -14.09
C GLN A 339 -47.62 14.11 -14.44
N ALA A 340 -47.42 12.86 -14.85
CA ALA A 340 -48.50 11.91 -15.10
C ALA A 340 -49.29 11.63 -13.81
N PHE A 341 -48.64 11.48 -12.67
CA PHE A 341 -49.31 11.35 -11.37
C PHE A 341 -50.13 12.59 -11.03
N ARG A 342 -49.59 13.79 -11.25
CA ARG A 342 -50.29 15.06 -11.05
C ARG A 342 -51.54 15.12 -11.90
N GLU A 343 -51.46 14.84 -13.18
CA GLU A 343 -52.60 14.84 -14.10
C GLU A 343 -53.67 13.84 -13.67
N LEU A 344 -53.27 12.63 -13.22
CA LEU A 344 -54.20 11.64 -12.70
C LEU A 344 -54.91 12.16 -11.44
N VAL A 345 -54.21 12.76 -10.48
CA VAL A 345 -54.80 13.32 -9.26
C VAL A 345 -55.71 14.52 -9.57
N GLU A 346 -55.35 15.40 -10.52
CA GLU A 346 -56.14 16.56 -10.92
C GLU A 346 -57.51 16.15 -11.49
N THR A 347 -57.60 14.99 -12.18
CA THR A 347 -58.87 14.47 -12.74
C THR A 347 -59.81 13.85 -11.72
N LYS A 348 -59.36 13.64 -10.48
CA LYS A 348 -60.10 12.95 -9.43
C LYS A 348 -60.33 13.85 -8.22
N ASP A 349 -61.27 13.46 -7.35
CA ASP A 349 -61.65 14.25 -6.18
C ASP A 349 -60.88 13.88 -4.91
N LYS A 350 -60.46 12.63 -4.86
CA LYS A 350 -59.86 12.04 -3.63
C LYS A 350 -58.65 11.19 -3.96
N VAL A 351 -57.74 11.15 -3.00
CA VAL A 351 -56.57 10.27 -3.01
C VAL A 351 -56.55 9.42 -1.75
N VAL A 352 -56.39 8.12 -1.88
CA VAL A 352 -56.24 7.17 -0.78
C VAL A 352 -54.88 6.50 -0.94
N VAL A 353 -54.05 6.62 0.07
CA VAL A 353 -52.68 6.04 0.05
C VAL A 353 -52.62 4.88 1.00
N MET A 354 -52.05 3.75 0.56
CA MET A 354 -51.86 2.57 1.39
C MET A 354 -50.47 1.99 1.19
N GLY A 355 -49.92 1.44 2.23
CA GLY A 355 -48.64 0.67 2.20
C GLY A 355 -48.90 -0.82 2.36
N HIS A 356 -47.83 -1.59 2.72
CA HIS A 356 -47.93 -3.00 3.06
C HIS A 356 -48.62 -3.24 4.42
N LYS A 357 -49.04 -4.49 4.73
CA LYS A 357 -49.91 -4.86 5.86
C LYS A 357 -49.40 -4.48 7.25
N MET A 358 -48.10 -4.59 7.47
CA MET A 358 -47.42 -4.16 8.69
C MET A 358 -46.51 -2.96 8.34
N PRO A 359 -47.10 -1.76 8.17
CA PRO A 359 -46.34 -0.65 7.67
C PRO A 359 -45.20 -0.27 8.63
N ASP A 360 -44.07 0.05 8.04
CA ASP A 360 -42.91 0.59 8.71
C ASP A 360 -42.76 2.09 8.53
N ALA A 361 -41.64 2.66 8.94
CA ALA A 361 -41.40 4.10 8.82
C ALA A 361 -41.31 4.56 7.37
N ASP A 362 -40.79 3.72 6.48
CA ASP A 362 -40.63 4.05 5.05
C ASP A 362 -41.98 4.06 4.31
N ALA A 363 -42.82 3.07 4.59
CA ALA A 363 -44.19 3.04 4.09
C ALA A 363 -44.99 4.24 4.53
N PHE A 364 -44.94 4.60 5.82
CA PHE A 364 -45.67 5.75 6.33
C PHE A 364 -45.09 7.07 5.81
N GLY A 365 -43.76 7.25 5.76
CA GLY A 365 -43.14 8.44 5.21
C GLY A 365 -43.47 8.67 3.75
N SER A 366 -43.49 7.60 2.94
CA SER A 366 -43.92 7.63 1.53
C SER A 366 -45.40 8.01 1.41
N ALA A 367 -46.26 7.47 2.29
CA ALA A 367 -47.68 7.81 2.30
C ALA A 367 -47.92 9.28 2.67
N VAL A 368 -47.20 9.82 3.65
CA VAL A 368 -47.26 11.25 4.01
C VAL A 368 -46.81 12.14 2.85
N ALA A 369 -45.79 11.74 2.09
CA ALA A 369 -45.32 12.50 0.93
C ALA A 369 -46.44 12.62 -0.16
N ILE A 370 -47.10 11.52 -0.48
CA ILE A 370 -48.21 11.50 -1.42
C ILE A 370 -49.43 12.29 -0.89
N TYR A 371 -49.74 12.14 0.39
CA TYR A 371 -50.79 12.95 1.05
C TYR A 371 -50.52 14.45 0.90
N ARG A 372 -49.30 14.91 1.18
CA ARG A 372 -48.90 16.32 1.02
C ARG A 372 -49.02 16.78 -0.45
N ALA A 373 -48.58 15.95 -1.40
CA ALA A 373 -48.70 16.25 -2.82
C ALA A 373 -50.18 16.44 -3.21
N ALA A 374 -51.09 15.55 -2.77
CA ALA A 374 -52.52 15.66 -3.02
C ALA A 374 -53.14 16.91 -2.37
N LYS A 375 -52.77 17.24 -1.14
CA LYS A 375 -53.22 18.48 -0.47
C LYS A 375 -52.76 19.75 -1.20
N THR A 376 -51.53 19.76 -1.75
CA THR A 376 -51.05 20.89 -2.59
C THR A 376 -51.89 21.10 -3.82
N LEU A 377 -52.53 20.05 -4.34
CA LEU A 377 -53.46 20.08 -5.45
C LEU A 377 -54.92 20.31 -5.01
N ASN A 378 -55.12 20.70 -3.74
CA ASN A 378 -56.46 20.94 -3.13
C ASN A 378 -57.39 19.72 -3.19
N LYS A 379 -56.82 18.50 -3.13
CA LYS A 379 -57.62 17.26 -3.12
C LYS A 379 -57.80 16.72 -1.71
N LYS A 380 -58.90 16.00 -1.46
CA LYS A 380 -59.08 15.25 -0.23
C LYS A 380 -58.11 14.04 -0.25
N ALA A 381 -57.35 13.86 0.81
CA ALA A 381 -56.37 12.78 0.86
C ALA A 381 -56.45 12.03 2.18
N TYR A 382 -56.27 10.70 2.14
CA TYR A 382 -56.38 9.80 3.27
C TYR A 382 -55.20 8.82 3.26
N ILE A 383 -54.70 8.49 4.44
CA ILE A 383 -53.64 7.47 4.62
C ILE A 383 -54.24 6.26 5.34
N VAL A 384 -54.10 5.09 4.74
CA VAL A 384 -54.65 3.86 5.31
C VAL A 384 -53.62 3.20 6.22
N VAL A 385 -53.94 3.08 7.51
CA VAL A 385 -53.13 2.36 8.52
C VAL A 385 -54.09 1.56 9.38
N ASN A 386 -53.92 0.22 9.42
CA ASN A 386 -54.73 -0.65 10.27
C ASN A 386 -54.14 -0.76 11.69
N GLU A 387 -52.85 -0.96 11.77
CA GLU A 387 -52.13 -1.11 13.06
C GLU A 387 -50.84 -0.27 13.03
N ALA A 388 -50.69 0.54 14.06
CA ALA A 388 -49.46 1.33 14.22
C ALA A 388 -48.37 0.51 14.91
N THR A 389 -47.27 0.29 14.23
CA THR A 389 -46.07 -0.32 14.82
C THR A 389 -45.40 0.62 15.79
N SER A 390 -44.60 0.10 16.71
CA SER A 390 -43.83 0.93 17.65
C SER A 390 -42.87 1.90 16.95
N ALA A 391 -42.35 1.53 15.81
CA ALA A 391 -41.45 2.35 14.99
C ALA A 391 -42.16 3.53 14.31
N MET A 392 -43.47 3.38 14.00
CA MET A 392 -44.25 4.42 13.37
C MET A 392 -44.85 5.44 14.32
N ARG A 393 -45.09 5.10 15.56
CA ARG A 393 -45.80 5.97 16.54
C ARG A 393 -45.22 7.39 16.63
N PRO A 394 -43.92 7.59 16.78
CA PRO A 394 -43.35 8.93 16.83
C PRO A 394 -43.61 9.76 15.56
N MET A 395 -43.59 9.10 14.38
CA MET A 395 -43.86 9.76 13.11
C MET A 395 -45.34 10.11 12.96
N MET A 396 -46.23 9.25 13.42
CA MET A 396 -47.69 9.51 13.41
C MET A 396 -48.06 10.65 14.35
N GLU A 397 -47.43 10.74 15.52
CA GLU A 397 -47.59 11.82 16.47
C GLU A 397 -47.13 13.16 15.85
N ALA A 398 -45.91 13.19 15.30
CA ALA A 398 -45.37 14.37 14.63
C ALA A 398 -46.24 14.78 13.43
N PHE A 399 -46.77 13.80 12.67
CA PHE A 399 -47.69 14.08 11.56
C PHE A 399 -49.05 14.64 12.03
N ALA A 400 -49.61 14.11 13.12
CA ALA A 400 -50.84 14.61 13.72
C ALA A 400 -50.67 16.05 14.25
N GLU A 401 -49.61 16.37 14.94
CA GLU A 401 -49.24 17.70 15.37
C GLU A 401 -49.14 18.68 14.18
N ALA A 402 -48.41 18.29 13.13
CA ALA A 402 -48.22 19.09 11.90
C ALA A 402 -49.53 19.37 11.14
N ASN A 403 -50.57 18.62 11.39
CA ASN A 403 -51.92 18.81 10.81
C ASN A 403 -52.96 19.26 11.86
N ASN A 404 -52.51 19.88 12.98
CA ASN A 404 -53.39 20.39 14.04
C ASN A 404 -54.37 19.34 14.58
N HIS A 405 -53.96 18.08 14.67
CA HIS A 405 -54.77 16.94 15.12
C HIS A 405 -56.08 16.76 14.34
N GLU A 406 -56.12 17.15 13.03
CA GLU A 406 -57.28 16.96 12.18
C GLU A 406 -57.69 15.47 12.13
N GLN A 407 -58.89 15.16 12.58
CA GLN A 407 -59.39 13.79 12.64
C GLN A 407 -59.79 13.30 11.24
N GLY A 408 -59.60 12.00 10.97
CA GLY A 408 -60.04 11.36 9.73
C GLY A 408 -59.03 11.45 8.59
N ILE A 409 -57.80 11.91 8.80
CA ILE A 409 -56.73 11.83 7.80
C ILE A 409 -56.18 10.41 7.71
N VAL A 410 -55.88 9.80 8.86
CA VAL A 410 -55.43 8.40 8.97
C VAL A 410 -56.67 7.56 9.24
N ILE A 411 -56.92 6.59 8.36
CA ILE A 411 -58.17 5.78 8.37
C ILE A 411 -57.82 4.28 8.31
N GLY A 412 -58.71 3.45 8.79
CA GLY A 412 -58.59 2.00 8.65
C GLY A 412 -59.07 1.48 7.29
N SER A 413 -58.71 0.24 6.93
CA SER A 413 -59.10 -0.40 5.65
C SER A 413 -60.61 -0.45 5.47
N SER A 414 -61.38 -0.62 6.53
CA SER A 414 -62.87 -0.65 6.46
C SER A 414 -63.42 0.70 5.98
N GLN A 415 -62.93 1.80 6.59
CA GLN A 415 -63.32 3.14 6.21
C GLN A 415 -62.81 3.51 4.82
N ALA A 416 -61.60 3.05 4.46
CA ALA A 416 -61.07 3.27 3.11
C ALA A 416 -61.96 2.65 2.03
N LYS A 417 -62.54 1.45 2.24
CA LYS A 417 -63.45 0.78 1.32
C LYS A 417 -64.76 1.56 1.08
N GLU A 418 -65.21 2.30 2.09
CA GLU A 418 -66.40 3.14 1.98
C GLU A 418 -66.13 4.47 1.24
N ILE A 419 -64.88 4.96 1.35
CA ILE A 419 -64.47 6.25 0.75
C ILE A 419 -64.10 6.08 -0.72
N VAL A 420 -63.53 4.93 -1.10
CA VAL A 420 -63.03 4.66 -2.45
C VAL A 420 -64.20 4.51 -3.42
N ASP A 421 -64.23 5.35 -4.44
CA ASP A 421 -65.20 5.36 -5.54
C ASP A 421 -64.50 5.58 -6.89
N ARG A 422 -65.28 5.74 -7.99
CA ARG A 422 -64.74 5.99 -9.32
C ARG A 422 -63.94 7.29 -9.46
N ASN A 423 -64.12 8.21 -8.53
CA ASN A 423 -63.42 9.49 -8.49
C ASN A 423 -62.25 9.50 -7.48
N THR A 424 -61.79 8.35 -7.07
CA THR A 424 -60.67 8.18 -6.12
C THR A 424 -59.44 7.61 -6.82
N VAL A 425 -58.25 8.20 -6.56
CA VAL A 425 -56.97 7.60 -6.90
C VAL A 425 -56.50 6.78 -5.70
N VAL A 426 -56.27 5.50 -5.89
CA VAL A 426 -55.62 4.67 -4.88
C VAL A 426 -54.14 4.57 -5.23
N VAL A 427 -53.27 4.98 -4.29
CA VAL A 427 -51.81 4.93 -4.42
C VAL A 427 -51.28 3.89 -3.46
N VAL A 428 -50.53 2.94 -4.00
CA VAL A 428 -49.88 1.91 -3.19
C VAL A 428 -48.42 2.23 -3.13
N VAL A 429 -47.88 2.32 -1.91
CA VAL A 429 -46.47 2.66 -1.65
C VAL A 429 -45.80 1.54 -0.91
N ASP A 430 -44.49 1.42 -1.12
CA ASP A 430 -43.60 0.51 -0.39
C ASP A 430 -44.05 -0.95 -0.34
N THR A 431 -44.54 -1.47 -1.49
CA THR A 431 -44.87 -2.89 -1.63
C THR A 431 -44.54 -3.38 -3.04
N ASN A 432 -44.04 -4.60 -3.12
CA ASN A 432 -43.73 -5.30 -4.36
C ASN A 432 -44.70 -6.42 -4.68
N LYS A 433 -45.77 -6.62 -3.87
CA LYS A 433 -46.72 -7.69 -4.05
C LYS A 433 -48.13 -7.13 -4.36
N PRO A 434 -48.65 -7.35 -5.57
CA PRO A 434 -49.96 -6.83 -5.95
C PRO A 434 -51.15 -7.56 -5.28
N SER A 435 -50.91 -8.69 -4.66
CA SER A 435 -51.93 -9.54 -4.00
C SER A 435 -52.20 -9.15 -2.54
N TYR A 436 -51.98 -7.93 -2.20
CA TYR A 436 -52.09 -7.43 -0.83
C TYR A 436 -53.46 -6.79 -0.53
#